data_67f036924284dacda66e30d73a0ecee4
#
_entry.id   67f036924284dacda66e30d73a0ecee4
#
_cell.length_a   1.000
_cell.length_b   1.000
_cell.length_c   1.000
_cell.angle_alpha   90.00
_cell.angle_beta   90.00
_cell.angle_gamma   90.00
#
_symmetry.space_group_name_H-M   'P 1'
#
loop_
_entity.id
_entity.type
_entity.pdbx_description
1 polymer ?
#
loop_
_entity_poly.entity_id
_entity_poly.type
_entity_poly.pdbx_seq_one_letter_code
_entity_poly.pdbx_strand_id
1 'polypeptide(L)'
;ERLSGTWEAIGAASGHENVGFCLDTCHAFAAGLDMASLVDDVRGITGRINLVHANDSQGAVGSGRDRHANLGEGQCEADTLVDVIRAAEAPVVVETPGEAEGQARDIAWLRERL
;
A
#
# COMPACT_ATOMS: atom_id res chain seq x y z
N GLU A 1 10.86 0.99 15.60
CA GLU A 1 10.08 1.54 14.54
C GLU A 1 8.69 1.94 14.92
N ARG A 2 8.16 2.94 14.21
CA ARG A 2 6.83 3.46 14.51
C ARG A 2 5.73 2.43 14.36
N LEU A 3 5.77 1.67 13.26
CA LEU A 3 4.73 0.67 13.00
C LEU A 3 4.72 -0.41 14.08
N SER A 4 5.89 -0.94 14.44
CA SER A 4 5.95 -2.00 15.45
C SER A 4 5.48 -1.50 16.81
N GLY A 5 5.84 -0.27 17.19
CA GLY A 5 5.37 0.33 18.45
C GLY A 5 3.87 0.54 18.47
N THR A 6 3.30 1.03 17.36
CA THR A 6 1.86 1.22 17.24
C THR A 6 1.14 -0.11 17.30
N TRP A 7 1.63 -1.12 16.59
CA TRP A 7 1.01 -2.43 16.56
C TRP A 7 1.04 -3.11 17.94
N GLU A 8 2.14 -2.95 18.63
CA GLU A 8 2.29 -3.46 20.00
C GLU A 8 1.25 -2.84 20.93
N ALA A 9 1.07 -1.52 20.83
CA ALA A 9 0.08 -0.80 21.64
C ALA A 9 -1.34 -1.27 21.32
N ILE A 10 -1.65 -1.51 20.05
CA ILE A 10 -2.94 -2.04 19.63
C ILE A 10 -3.16 -3.43 20.24
N GLY A 11 -2.15 -4.30 20.19
CA GLY A 11 -2.23 -5.65 20.72
C GLY A 11 -2.48 -5.71 22.21
N ALA A 12 -2.13 -4.65 22.94
CA ALA A 12 -2.38 -4.55 24.37
C ALA A 12 -3.79 -4.04 24.69
N ALA A 13 -4.54 -3.59 23.68
CA ALA A 13 -5.87 -3.01 23.89
C ALA A 13 -6.98 -4.07 23.79
N SER A 14 -8.08 -3.81 24.46
CA SER A 14 -9.29 -4.63 24.34
C SER A 14 -9.87 -4.48 22.93
N GLY A 15 -10.26 -5.59 22.30
CA GLY A 15 -10.81 -5.57 20.94
C GLY A 15 -9.77 -5.57 19.84
N HIS A 16 -8.50 -5.74 20.16
CA HIS A 16 -7.40 -5.72 19.18
C HIS A 16 -7.56 -6.76 18.09
N GLU A 17 -8.24 -7.88 18.36
CA GLU A 17 -8.47 -8.92 17.38
C GLU A 17 -9.36 -8.44 16.22
N ASN A 18 -10.08 -7.34 16.39
CA ASN A 18 -10.94 -6.75 15.37
C ASN A 18 -10.21 -5.68 14.54
N VAL A 19 -8.94 -5.43 14.83
CA VAL A 19 -8.13 -4.43 14.12
C VAL A 19 -7.28 -5.13 13.08
N GLY A 20 -7.40 -4.68 11.83
CA GLY A 20 -6.58 -5.16 10.74
C GLY A 20 -5.50 -4.16 10.35
N PHE A 21 -4.75 -4.50 9.31
CA PHE A 21 -3.74 -3.62 8.76
C PHE A 21 -4.05 -3.29 7.30
N CYS A 22 -3.99 -2.02 6.96
CA CYS A 22 -4.14 -1.54 5.58
C CYS A 22 -2.78 -1.05 5.09
N LEU A 23 -2.33 -1.59 3.96
CA LEU A 23 -1.07 -1.19 3.34
C LEU A 23 -1.34 -0.24 2.18
N ASP A 24 -0.80 0.98 2.25
CA ASP A 24 -0.86 1.95 1.16
C ASP A 24 0.47 1.99 0.43
N THR A 25 0.46 1.66 -0.85
CA THR A 25 1.70 1.56 -1.64
C THR A 25 2.36 2.92 -1.86
N CYS A 26 1.57 3.98 -2.05
CA CYS A 26 2.12 5.32 -2.21
C CYS A 26 2.79 5.79 -0.92
N HIS A 27 2.12 5.61 0.21
CA HIS A 27 2.66 6.01 1.51
C HIS A 27 3.99 5.32 1.79
N ALA A 28 4.05 4.01 1.56
CA ALA A 28 5.28 3.24 1.77
C ALA A 28 6.42 3.72 0.88
N PHE A 29 6.11 3.97 -0.40
CA PHE A 29 7.09 4.46 -1.37
C PHE A 29 7.61 5.84 -0.98
N ALA A 30 6.71 6.75 -0.65
CA ALA A 30 7.07 8.12 -0.26
C ALA A 30 7.88 8.15 1.04
N ALA A 31 7.64 7.20 1.93
CA ALA A 31 8.38 7.08 3.19
C ALA A 31 9.76 6.44 2.99
N GLY A 32 10.07 5.95 1.80
CA GLY A 32 11.38 5.38 1.48
C GLY A 32 11.57 3.95 1.92
N LEU A 33 10.49 3.21 2.15
CA LEU A 33 10.58 1.81 2.52
C LEU A 33 11.04 0.96 1.34
N ASP A 34 11.73 -0.14 1.64
CA ASP A 34 12.17 -1.08 0.61
C ASP A 34 10.96 -1.84 0.08
N MET A 35 10.53 -1.49 -1.15
CA MET A 35 9.35 -2.09 -1.74
C MET A 35 9.51 -3.58 -2.02
N ALA A 36 10.72 -4.05 -2.27
CA ALA A 36 10.96 -5.46 -2.57
C ALA A 36 10.69 -6.36 -1.36
N SER A 37 10.94 -5.87 -0.15
CA SER A 37 10.72 -6.61 1.10
C SER A 37 9.49 -6.14 1.87
N LEU A 38 8.76 -5.16 1.35
CA LEU A 38 7.71 -4.46 2.08
C LEU A 38 6.67 -5.40 2.69
N VAL A 39 6.13 -6.32 1.90
CA VAL A 39 5.07 -7.21 2.37
C VAL A 39 5.58 -8.12 3.49
N ASP A 40 6.76 -8.68 3.32
CA ASP A 40 7.36 -9.55 4.34
C ASP A 40 7.67 -8.77 5.61
N ASP A 41 8.20 -7.55 5.46
CA ASP A 41 8.53 -6.70 6.61
C ASP A 41 7.27 -6.33 7.40
N VAL A 42 6.22 -5.95 6.71
CA VAL A 42 4.95 -5.60 7.36
C VAL A 42 4.33 -6.81 8.04
N ARG A 43 4.29 -7.96 7.35
CA ARG A 43 3.75 -9.18 7.95
C ARG A 43 4.55 -9.64 9.16
N GLY A 44 5.87 -9.38 9.16
CA GLY A 44 6.71 -9.66 10.32
C GLY A 44 6.31 -8.85 11.54
N ILE A 45 5.73 -7.67 11.34
CA ILE A 45 5.28 -6.80 12.44
C ILE A 45 3.82 -7.07 12.80
N THR A 46 2.94 -7.10 11.81
CA THR A 46 1.49 -7.12 12.04
C THR A 46 0.88 -8.51 11.98
N GLY A 47 1.57 -9.47 11.39
CA GLY A 47 1.08 -10.82 11.19
C GLY A 47 0.02 -10.95 10.10
N ARG A 48 -0.50 -9.85 9.59
CA ARG A 48 -1.55 -9.85 8.58
C ARG A 48 -1.62 -8.56 7.80
N ILE A 49 -2.10 -8.65 6.56
CA ILE A 49 -2.48 -7.50 5.74
C ILE A 49 -3.91 -7.76 5.29
N ASN A 50 -4.82 -6.88 5.67
CA ASN A 50 -6.26 -7.08 5.44
C ASN A 50 -6.80 -6.29 4.26
N LEU A 51 -6.09 -5.26 3.82
CA LEU A 51 -6.52 -4.39 2.74
C LEU A 51 -5.29 -3.71 2.14
N VAL A 52 -5.31 -3.50 0.84
CA VAL A 52 -4.29 -2.73 0.15
C VAL A 52 -4.94 -1.52 -0.51
N HIS A 53 -4.39 -0.34 -0.23
CA HIS A 53 -4.66 0.85 -1.03
C HIS A 53 -3.61 0.90 -2.13
N ALA A 54 -4.02 0.59 -3.35
CA ALA A 54 -3.11 0.54 -4.49
C ALA A 54 -3.06 1.92 -5.14
N ASN A 55 -1.99 2.63 -4.91
CA ASN A 55 -1.79 3.98 -5.41
C ASN A 55 -0.37 4.14 -5.92
N ASP A 56 -0.20 4.84 -7.04
CA ASP A 56 1.10 5.29 -7.48
C ASP A 56 1.45 6.59 -6.76
N SER A 57 2.63 7.11 -6.96
CA SER A 57 3.13 8.25 -6.22
C SER A 57 3.54 9.38 -7.14
N GLN A 58 3.11 10.61 -6.82
CA GLN A 58 3.59 11.80 -7.50
C GLN A 58 5.01 12.15 -7.05
N GLY A 59 5.33 11.87 -5.79
CA GLY A 59 6.62 12.16 -5.21
C GLY A 59 7.63 11.03 -5.43
N ALA A 60 8.91 11.37 -5.37
CA ALA A 60 9.99 10.40 -5.49
C ALA A 60 10.09 9.52 -4.24
N VAL A 61 10.82 8.41 -4.36
CA VAL A 61 11.07 7.50 -3.24
C VAL A 61 11.74 8.26 -2.09
N GLY A 62 11.20 8.08 -0.90
CA GLY A 62 11.75 8.70 0.30
C GLY A 62 11.53 10.21 0.40
N SER A 63 10.72 10.79 -0.49
CA SER A 63 10.49 12.24 -0.51
C SER A 63 9.62 12.74 0.65
N GLY A 64 8.88 11.84 1.27
CA GLY A 64 7.88 12.20 2.28
C GLY A 64 6.64 12.86 1.69
N ARG A 65 6.55 12.93 0.36
CA ARG A 65 5.42 13.53 -0.35
C ARG A 65 4.40 12.45 -0.68
N ASP A 66 3.47 12.24 0.23
CA ASP A 66 2.42 11.22 0.09
C ASP A 66 1.26 11.79 -0.74
N ARG A 67 1.42 11.76 -2.06
CA ARG A 67 0.43 12.25 -3.03
C ARG A 67 0.16 11.17 -4.06
N HIS A 68 -1.07 10.74 -4.16
CA HIS A 68 -1.47 9.64 -5.04
C HIS A 68 -1.40 10.06 -6.51
N ALA A 69 -0.92 9.14 -7.34
CA ALA A 69 -0.96 9.25 -8.79
C ALA A 69 -1.70 8.05 -9.36
N ASN A 70 -2.19 8.17 -10.57
CA ASN A 70 -2.82 7.05 -11.26
C ASN A 70 -1.78 5.96 -11.53
N LEU A 71 -2.22 4.71 -11.50
CA LEU A 71 -1.33 3.57 -11.62
C LEU A 71 -0.61 3.56 -12.96
N GLY A 72 0.71 3.40 -12.91
CA GLY A 72 1.56 3.44 -14.09
C GLY A 72 1.94 4.84 -14.55
N GLU A 73 1.45 5.88 -13.89
CA GLU A 73 1.70 7.27 -14.29
C GLU A 73 2.53 8.05 -13.27
N GLY A 74 2.93 7.41 -12.19
CA GLY A 74 3.70 8.05 -11.14
C GLY A 74 5.15 7.58 -11.07
N GLN A 75 5.76 7.78 -9.92
CA GLN A 75 7.17 7.49 -9.70
C GLN A 75 7.45 6.02 -9.34
N CYS A 76 6.43 5.27 -8.94
CA CYS A 76 6.62 3.86 -8.60
C CYS A 76 6.80 3.05 -9.89
N GLU A 77 7.72 2.09 -9.85
CA GLU A 77 7.89 1.17 -10.96
C GLU A 77 6.67 0.24 -11.03
N ALA A 78 6.09 0.10 -12.22
CA ALA A 78 4.85 -0.66 -12.39
C ALA A 78 4.98 -2.11 -11.91
N ASP A 79 6.06 -2.78 -12.27
CA ASP A 79 6.27 -4.16 -11.89
C ASP A 79 6.40 -4.32 -10.38
N THR A 80 7.06 -3.36 -9.74
CA THR A 80 7.21 -3.35 -8.28
C THR A 80 5.86 -3.20 -7.59
N LEU A 81 5.01 -2.29 -8.08
CA LEU A 81 3.66 -2.12 -7.56
C LEU A 81 2.86 -3.41 -7.67
N VAL A 82 2.89 -4.04 -8.84
CA VAL A 82 2.15 -5.28 -9.07
C VAL A 82 2.66 -6.39 -8.15
N ASP A 83 3.97 -6.51 -7.98
CA ASP A 83 4.56 -7.52 -7.10
C ASP A 83 4.12 -7.35 -5.64
N VAL A 84 4.10 -6.12 -5.15
CA VAL A 84 3.64 -5.81 -3.78
C VAL A 84 2.17 -6.20 -3.63
N ILE A 85 1.33 -5.81 -4.57
CA ILE A 85 -0.10 -6.06 -4.51
C ILE A 85 -0.39 -7.56 -4.55
N ARG A 86 0.30 -8.30 -5.41
CA ARG A 86 0.16 -9.76 -5.46
C ARG A 86 0.60 -10.43 -4.16
N ALA A 87 1.74 -10.01 -3.65
CA ALA A 87 2.30 -10.61 -2.44
C ALA A 87 1.41 -10.39 -1.21
N ALA A 88 0.68 -9.29 -1.18
CA ALA A 88 -0.19 -8.96 -0.06
C ALA A 88 -1.39 -9.90 0.07
N GLU A 89 -1.87 -10.46 -1.03
CA GLU A 89 -3.00 -11.40 -1.05
C GLU A 89 -4.21 -10.90 -0.26
N ALA A 90 -4.54 -9.62 -0.43
CA ALA A 90 -5.62 -8.96 0.29
C ALA A 90 -6.51 -8.23 -0.71
N PRO A 91 -7.75 -7.88 -0.33
CA PRO A 91 -8.59 -7.03 -1.16
C PRO A 91 -7.88 -5.71 -1.48
N VAL A 92 -8.12 -5.18 -2.67
CA VAL A 92 -7.42 -4.01 -3.19
C VAL A 92 -8.42 -2.92 -3.52
N VAL A 93 -8.16 -1.70 -3.07
CA VAL A 93 -8.92 -0.52 -3.46
C VAL A 93 -7.97 0.54 -4.00
N VAL A 94 -8.47 1.43 -4.82
CA VAL A 94 -7.69 2.55 -5.35
C VAL A 94 -8.25 3.86 -4.80
N GLU A 95 -7.34 4.81 -4.53
CA GLU A 95 -7.70 6.15 -4.08
C GLU A 95 -7.02 7.18 -4.98
N THR A 96 -6.95 6.85 -6.25
CA THR A 96 -6.22 7.61 -7.25
C THR A 96 -7.05 8.77 -7.78
N PRO A 97 -6.38 9.79 -8.39
CA PRO A 97 -7.10 10.96 -8.88
C PRO A 97 -7.92 10.69 -10.14
N GLY A 98 -8.74 11.67 -10.54
CA GLY A 98 -9.57 11.56 -11.73
C GLY A 98 -10.98 11.07 -11.47
N GLU A 99 -11.38 11.03 -10.22
CA GLU A 99 -12.73 10.63 -9.79
C GLU A 99 -13.09 9.23 -10.33
N ALA A 100 -14.35 8.99 -10.63
CA ALA A 100 -14.82 7.67 -11.06
C ALA A 100 -14.12 7.19 -12.33
N GLU A 101 -13.87 8.08 -13.27
CA GLU A 101 -13.23 7.73 -14.54
C GLU A 101 -11.78 7.31 -14.36
N GLY A 102 -11.02 8.08 -13.58
CA GLY A 102 -9.63 7.74 -13.27
C GLY A 102 -9.52 6.45 -12.49
N GLN A 103 -10.40 6.26 -11.52
CA GLN A 103 -10.39 5.06 -10.69
C GLN A 103 -10.78 3.81 -11.49
N ALA A 104 -11.77 3.93 -12.38
CA ALA A 104 -12.15 2.82 -13.25
C ALA A 104 -10.99 2.39 -14.16
N ARG A 105 -10.25 3.36 -14.68
CA ARG A 105 -9.08 3.10 -15.50
C ARG A 105 -7.99 2.39 -14.71
N ASP A 106 -7.80 2.77 -13.46
CA ASP A 106 -6.79 2.14 -12.59
C ASP A 106 -7.20 0.72 -12.19
N ILE A 107 -8.49 0.49 -11.96
CA ILE A 107 -8.98 -0.86 -11.70
C ILE A 107 -8.74 -1.75 -12.92
N ALA A 108 -8.99 -1.24 -14.12
CA ALA A 108 -8.72 -1.98 -15.36
C ALA A 108 -7.22 -2.28 -15.49
N TRP A 109 -6.37 -1.31 -15.15
CA TRP A 109 -4.90 -1.48 -15.18
C TRP A 109 -4.47 -2.65 -14.27
N LEU A 110 -5.05 -2.71 -13.07
CA LEU A 110 -4.77 -3.82 -12.14
C LEU A 110 -5.27 -5.15 -12.67
N ARG A 111 -6.49 -5.19 -13.21
CA ARG A 111 -7.08 -6.43 -13.73
C ARG A 111 -6.26 -7.04 -14.87
N GLU A 112 -5.61 -6.22 -15.65
CA GLU A 112 -4.74 -6.69 -16.74
C GLU A 112 -3.46 -7.35 -16.22
N ARG A 113 -3.02 -6.99 -15.02
CA ARG A 113 -1.72 -7.38 -14.46
C ARG A 113 -1.76 -8.38 -13.33
N LEU A 114 -2.87 -8.46 -12.62
CA LEU A 114 -3.02 -9.36 -11.47
C LEU A 114 -3.52 -10.76 -11.84
#